data_f92cdb743d7ed755261266d14977990f
#
_entry.id   f92cdb743d7ed755261266d14977990f
#
_cell.length_a   1.000
_cell.length_b   1.000
_cell.length_c   1.000
_cell.angle_alpha   90.00
_cell.angle_beta   90.00
_cell.angle_gamma   90.00
#
_symmetry.space_group_name_H-M   'P 1'
#
loop_
_entity.id
_entity.type
_entity.pdbx_description
1 polymer ?
#
loop_
_entity_poly.entity_id
_entity_poly.type
_entity_poly.pdbx_seq_one_letter_code
_entity_poly.pdbx_strand_id
1 'polypeptide(L)'
;SKLPHDNLVDIQHFGFRGEALPSIGSVSQLRLFSRQHADLHGWALTVRHGNADEPEPAAGERGTRIEINDLFASVPARLKFMKTQKTEAGQCYDVVRRFAMSRPDVSFILTDSGRTVLQLPAQDTSDDGFARRLSEILGPVFARESVVVDAEKSVSYTHLTLPTKRSV
;
A
#
# COMPACT_ATOMS: atom_id res chain seq x y z
N SER A 1 6.56 13.24 -0.17
CA SER A 1 6.32 14.62 -0.59
C SER A 1 5.09 15.13 0.13
N LYS A 2 5.19 16.28 0.77
CA LYS A 2 4.04 16.96 1.35
C LYS A 2 3.26 17.58 0.19
N LEU A 3 1.95 17.34 0.11
CA LEU A 3 1.10 18.04 -0.84
C LEU A 3 1.16 19.54 -0.58
N PRO A 4 1.14 20.41 -1.61
CA PRO A 4 0.93 21.84 -1.44
C PRO A 4 -0.40 22.06 -0.68
N HIS A 5 -0.43 23.02 0.22
CA HIS A 5 -1.54 23.26 1.16
C HIS A 5 -2.94 23.43 0.53
N ASP A 6 -3.04 23.66 -0.77
CA ASP A 6 -4.29 23.99 -1.43
C ASP A 6 -5.08 22.81 -2.01
N ASN A 7 -4.57 21.57 -1.96
CA ASN A 7 -5.21 20.40 -2.60
C ASN A 7 -5.54 19.25 -1.65
N LEU A 8 -5.89 19.53 -0.40
CA LEU A 8 -6.34 18.48 0.54
C LEU A 8 -7.69 17.86 0.16
N VAL A 9 -8.42 18.44 -0.77
CA VAL A 9 -9.73 17.95 -1.23
C VAL A 9 -9.59 17.00 -2.44
N ASP A 10 -8.49 17.10 -3.21
CA ASP A 10 -8.23 16.26 -4.37
C ASP A 10 -6.97 15.43 -4.15
N ILE A 11 -7.09 14.36 -3.35
CA ILE A 11 -6.00 13.43 -3.06
C ILE A 11 -5.94 12.38 -4.16
N GLN A 12 -5.08 12.59 -5.14
CA GLN A 12 -4.85 11.65 -6.26
C GLN A 12 -3.86 10.52 -5.93
N HIS A 13 -3.29 10.49 -4.71
CA HIS A 13 -2.26 9.53 -4.31
C HIS A 13 -2.65 8.80 -3.01
N PHE A 14 -2.27 7.54 -2.89
CA PHE A 14 -2.53 6.72 -1.70
C PHE A 14 -1.81 7.20 -0.43
N GLY A 15 -0.80 8.06 -0.55
CA GLY A 15 -0.06 8.60 0.59
C GLY A 15 0.11 10.12 0.48
N PHE A 16 -0.19 10.84 1.55
CA PHE A 16 -0.15 12.31 1.58
C PHE A 16 0.64 12.91 2.76
N ARG A 17 0.89 12.13 3.82
CA ARG A 17 1.59 12.64 5.02
C ARG A 17 3.11 12.53 4.94
N GLY A 18 3.65 11.64 4.11
CA GLY A 18 5.09 11.42 3.94
C GLY A 18 5.79 10.79 5.16
N GLU A 19 5.03 10.23 6.12
CA GLU A 19 5.53 9.75 7.41
C GLU A 19 5.66 8.23 7.50
N ALA A 20 5.18 7.48 6.50
CA ALA A 20 5.16 6.01 6.56
C ALA A 20 6.57 5.41 6.65
N LEU A 21 7.48 5.79 5.76
CA LEU A 21 8.84 5.26 5.75
C LEU A 21 9.66 5.65 6.98
N PRO A 22 9.64 6.92 7.46
CA PRO A 22 10.25 7.27 8.74
C PRO A 22 9.72 6.47 9.92
N SER A 23 8.40 6.26 10.00
CA SER A 23 7.78 5.47 11.06
C SER A 23 8.20 4.00 11.02
N ILE A 24 8.28 3.40 9.83
CA ILE A 24 8.78 2.03 9.65
C ILE A 24 10.27 1.95 10.02
N GLY A 25 11.09 2.87 9.51
CA GLY A 25 12.52 2.89 9.78
C GLY A 25 12.86 3.11 11.25
N SER A 26 11.98 3.74 12.04
CA SER A 26 12.21 3.93 13.49
C SER A 26 12.16 2.61 14.28
N VAL A 27 11.50 1.58 13.76
CA VAL A 27 11.28 0.29 14.44
C VAL A 27 11.83 -0.91 13.67
N SER A 28 12.65 -0.67 12.67
CA SER A 28 13.21 -1.70 11.78
C SER A 28 14.58 -1.31 11.25
N GLN A 29 15.18 -2.18 10.45
CA GLN A 29 16.24 -1.83 9.53
C GLN A 29 15.63 -1.67 8.14
N LEU A 30 15.57 -0.43 7.66
CA LEU A 30 15.02 -0.09 6.35
C LEU A 30 16.16 0.26 5.40
N ARG A 31 16.16 -0.37 4.22
CA ARG A 31 17.02 0.02 3.10
C ARG A 31 16.15 0.43 1.93
N LEU A 32 16.38 1.62 1.43
CA LEU A 32 15.72 2.15 0.25
C LEU A 32 16.75 2.31 -0.86
N PHE A 33 16.45 1.80 -2.03
CA PHE A 33 17.17 2.09 -3.27
C PHE A 33 16.20 2.70 -4.26
N SER A 34 16.62 3.73 -4.99
CA SER A 34 15.81 4.32 -6.05
C SER A 34 16.68 4.81 -7.20
N ARG A 35 16.26 4.53 -8.44
CA ARG A 35 16.89 5.00 -9.67
C ARG A 35 15.82 5.49 -10.63
N GLN A 36 15.88 6.74 -11.03
CA GLN A 36 15.01 7.29 -12.06
C GLN A 36 15.36 6.79 -13.43
N HIS A 37 14.42 6.90 -14.37
CA HIS A 37 14.59 6.36 -15.72
C HIS A 37 15.75 7.02 -16.48
N ALA A 38 15.98 8.32 -16.25
CA ALA A 38 17.01 9.12 -16.92
C ALA A 38 18.39 9.07 -16.24
N ASP A 39 18.47 8.53 -15.00
CA ASP A 39 19.69 8.58 -14.22
C ASP A 39 20.67 7.46 -14.61
N LEU A 40 21.96 7.76 -14.59
CA LEU A 40 23.03 6.79 -14.83
C LEU A 40 23.21 5.83 -13.66
N HIS A 41 22.99 6.28 -12.43
CA HIS A 41 23.08 5.49 -11.20
C HIS A 41 21.90 5.78 -10.30
N GLY A 42 21.64 4.88 -9.35
CA GLY A 42 20.65 5.07 -8.32
C GLY A 42 21.28 5.60 -7.04
N TRP A 43 20.43 5.78 -6.03
CA TRP A 43 20.80 6.18 -4.69
C TRP A 43 20.28 5.17 -3.69
N ALA A 44 21.10 4.85 -2.70
CA ALA A 44 20.70 4.01 -1.57
C ALA A 44 20.71 4.82 -0.27
N LEU A 45 19.73 4.54 0.59
CA LEU A 45 19.62 5.09 1.93
C LEU A 45 19.34 3.95 2.90
N THR A 46 20.09 3.87 3.98
CA THR A 46 19.83 2.92 5.06
C THR A 46 19.37 3.66 6.31
N VAL A 47 18.31 3.15 6.95
CA VAL A 47 17.82 3.65 8.23
C VAL A 47 17.83 2.50 9.23
N ARG A 48 18.49 2.67 10.38
CA ARG A 48 18.57 1.67 11.45
C ARG A 48 17.95 2.25 12.71
N HIS A 49 16.78 1.75 13.09
CA HIS A 49 16.07 2.15 14.32
C HIS A 49 15.97 3.69 14.48
N GLY A 50 15.57 4.36 13.40
CA GLY A 50 15.38 5.81 13.36
C GLY A 50 16.61 6.63 12.99
N ASN A 51 17.82 6.03 12.96
CA ASN A 51 19.04 6.70 12.53
C ASN A 51 19.24 6.46 11.02
N ALA A 52 19.20 7.54 10.25
CA ALA A 52 19.45 7.50 8.83
C ALA A 52 20.92 7.72 8.53
N ASP A 53 21.51 6.86 7.69
CA ASP A 53 22.82 7.09 7.11
C ASP A 53 22.73 8.19 6.03
N GLU A 54 23.85 8.70 5.54
CA GLU A 54 23.83 9.56 4.38
C GLU A 54 23.52 8.75 3.10
N PRO A 55 22.72 9.33 2.18
CA PRO A 55 22.47 8.68 0.90
C PRO A 55 23.76 8.49 0.10
N GLU A 56 23.95 7.30 -0.47
CA GLU A 56 25.13 6.95 -1.26
C GLU A 56 24.73 6.53 -2.69
N PRO A 57 25.59 6.80 -3.69
CA PRO A 57 25.38 6.27 -5.03
C PRO A 57 25.41 4.73 -5.01
N ALA A 58 24.47 4.11 -5.72
CA ALA A 58 24.37 2.66 -5.76
C ALA A 58 24.00 2.16 -7.16
N ALA A 59 24.53 1.00 -7.51
CA ALA A 59 24.16 0.29 -8.75
C ALA A 59 22.87 -0.52 -8.51
N GLY A 60 21.99 -0.53 -9.51
CA GLY A 60 20.78 -1.31 -9.48
C GLY A 60 19.86 -1.02 -10.65
N GLU A 61 18.78 -1.80 -10.76
CA GLU A 61 17.78 -1.62 -11.79
C GLU A 61 16.96 -0.34 -11.58
N ARG A 62 16.30 0.12 -12.63
CA ARG A 62 15.40 1.28 -12.56
C ARG A 62 14.19 0.96 -11.68
N GLY A 63 13.72 1.96 -10.96
CA GLY A 63 12.60 1.83 -10.04
C GLY A 63 12.99 2.05 -8.58
N THR A 64 12.14 1.64 -7.67
CA THR A 64 12.35 1.77 -6.22
C THR A 64 12.27 0.40 -5.56
N ARG A 65 13.27 0.09 -4.74
CA ARG A 65 13.31 -1.12 -3.90
C ARG A 65 13.37 -0.72 -2.45
N ILE A 66 12.48 -1.28 -1.65
CA ILE A 66 12.41 -1.06 -0.21
C ILE A 66 12.55 -2.42 0.45
N GLU A 67 13.55 -2.53 1.33
CA GLU A 67 13.80 -3.72 2.14
C GLU A 67 13.57 -3.35 3.61
N ILE A 68 12.80 -4.15 4.31
CA ILE A 68 12.50 -3.96 5.74
C ILE A 68 12.86 -5.25 6.45
N ASN A 69 13.86 -5.16 7.33
CA ASN A 69 14.35 -6.28 8.10
C ASN A 69 14.20 -5.98 9.60
N ASP A 70 14.17 -7.03 10.39
CA ASP A 70 14.18 -6.95 11.87
C ASP A 70 13.08 -6.05 12.44
N LEU A 71 11.87 -6.14 11.87
CA LEU A 71 10.71 -5.38 12.31
C LEU A 71 10.45 -5.63 13.80
N PHE A 72 10.42 -4.55 14.59
CA PHE A 72 10.24 -4.53 16.04
C PHE A 72 11.33 -5.21 16.87
N ALA A 73 12.49 -5.58 16.30
CA ALA A 73 13.59 -6.15 17.08
C ALA A 73 14.07 -5.22 18.21
N SER A 74 14.06 -3.90 17.97
CA SER A 74 14.37 -2.88 18.97
C SER A 74 13.21 -2.56 19.93
N VAL A 75 12.03 -3.13 19.74
CA VAL A 75 10.81 -2.87 20.52
C VAL A 75 10.21 -4.21 20.99
N PRO A 76 10.83 -4.90 21.97
CA PRO A 76 10.43 -6.26 22.37
C PRO A 76 8.96 -6.38 22.80
N ALA A 77 8.39 -5.31 23.35
CA ALA A 77 6.97 -5.29 23.71
C ALA A 77 6.07 -5.45 22.47
N ARG A 78 6.38 -4.79 21.35
CA ARG A 78 5.64 -4.94 20.11
C ARG A 78 5.88 -6.30 19.43
N LEU A 79 7.12 -6.79 19.48
CA LEU A 79 7.47 -8.09 18.93
C LEU A 79 6.64 -9.23 19.55
N LYS A 80 6.38 -9.16 20.87
CA LYS A 80 5.53 -10.13 21.57
C LYS A 80 4.07 -10.15 21.13
N PHE A 81 3.56 -9.05 20.56
CA PHE A 81 2.19 -8.96 20.05
C PHE A 81 2.04 -9.38 18.59
N MET A 82 3.13 -9.64 17.88
CA MET A 82 3.07 -10.19 16.53
C MET A 82 2.43 -11.57 16.56
N LYS A 83 1.61 -11.82 15.55
CA LYS A 83 0.96 -13.11 15.35
C LYS A 83 1.94 -14.11 14.74
N THR A 84 1.45 -15.30 14.43
CA THR A 84 2.26 -16.29 13.70
C THR A 84 2.60 -15.75 12.30
N GLN A 85 3.74 -16.19 11.75
CA GLN A 85 4.16 -15.80 10.39
C GLN A 85 3.05 -16.01 9.36
N LYS A 86 2.32 -17.13 9.44
CA LYS A 86 1.20 -17.43 8.56
C LYS A 86 0.06 -16.40 8.68
N THR A 87 -0.23 -15.96 9.89
CA THR A 87 -1.29 -14.97 10.13
C THR A 87 -0.89 -13.60 9.59
N GLU A 88 0.35 -13.16 9.85
CA GLU A 88 0.87 -11.88 9.34
C GLU A 88 0.94 -11.89 7.80
N ALA A 89 1.42 -12.98 7.20
CA ALA A 89 1.44 -13.13 5.75
C ALA A 89 0.03 -13.07 5.14
N GLY A 90 -0.97 -13.66 5.80
CA GLY A 90 -2.37 -13.56 5.38
C GLY A 90 -2.91 -12.13 5.41
N GLN A 91 -2.55 -11.35 6.43
CA GLN A 91 -2.94 -9.94 6.50
C GLN A 91 -2.24 -9.11 5.41
N CYS A 92 -0.97 -9.36 5.14
CA CYS A 92 -0.26 -8.74 4.02
C CYS A 92 -0.93 -9.06 2.68
N TYR A 93 -1.32 -10.32 2.47
CA TYR A 93 -2.04 -10.76 1.29
C TYR A 93 -3.36 -9.98 1.10
N ASP A 94 -4.15 -9.83 2.16
CA ASP A 94 -5.42 -9.08 2.11
C ASP A 94 -5.21 -7.59 1.81
N VAL A 95 -4.16 -6.98 2.35
CA VAL A 95 -3.81 -5.59 2.05
C VAL A 95 -3.45 -5.42 0.57
N VAL A 96 -2.58 -6.29 0.04
CA VAL A 96 -2.18 -6.24 -1.38
C VAL A 96 -3.39 -6.44 -2.31
N ARG A 97 -4.29 -7.39 -1.99
CA ARG A 97 -5.53 -7.58 -2.75
C ARG A 97 -6.38 -6.32 -2.81
N ARG A 98 -6.57 -5.63 -1.68
CA ARG A 98 -7.35 -4.37 -1.64
C ARG A 98 -6.71 -3.28 -2.49
N PHE A 99 -5.40 -3.12 -2.45
CA PHE A 99 -4.69 -2.19 -3.35
C PHE A 99 -4.86 -2.59 -4.81
N ALA A 100 -4.74 -3.87 -5.12
CA ALA A 100 -4.91 -4.37 -6.48
C ALA A 100 -6.32 -4.15 -7.04
N MET A 101 -7.36 -4.20 -6.21
CA MET A 101 -8.73 -3.85 -6.61
C MET A 101 -8.86 -2.37 -7.00
N SER A 102 -8.15 -1.47 -6.34
CA SER A 102 -8.24 -0.02 -6.60
C SER A 102 -7.35 0.47 -7.74
N ARG A 103 -6.38 -0.36 -8.20
CA ARG A 103 -5.43 0.00 -9.26
C ARG A 103 -5.32 -1.14 -10.27
N PRO A 104 -6.32 -1.30 -11.14
CA PRO A 104 -6.29 -2.30 -12.19
C PRO A 104 -5.13 -2.10 -13.18
N ASP A 105 -4.73 -0.86 -13.40
CA ASP A 105 -3.63 -0.44 -14.26
C ASP A 105 -2.22 -0.86 -13.78
N VAL A 106 -2.11 -1.35 -12.54
CA VAL A 106 -0.84 -1.78 -11.95
C VAL A 106 -0.78 -3.31 -11.88
N SER A 107 0.36 -3.89 -12.25
CA SER A 107 0.65 -5.31 -12.01
C SER A 107 1.07 -5.53 -10.56
N PHE A 108 0.55 -6.58 -9.94
CA PHE A 108 0.91 -6.97 -8.57
C PHE A 108 1.43 -8.41 -8.55
N ILE A 109 2.58 -8.59 -7.93
CA ILE A 109 3.14 -9.90 -7.63
C ILE A 109 3.46 -9.94 -6.13
N LEU A 110 2.91 -10.92 -5.42
CA LEU A 110 3.23 -11.18 -4.02
C LEU A 110 3.87 -12.54 -3.90
N THR A 111 5.00 -12.58 -3.22
CA THR A 111 5.75 -13.80 -2.97
C THR A 111 5.86 -14.03 -1.46
N ASP A 112 5.59 -15.22 -0.99
CA ASP A 112 5.79 -15.67 0.37
C ASP A 112 6.73 -16.88 0.38
N SER A 113 7.80 -16.80 1.16
CA SER A 113 8.80 -17.87 1.32
C SER A 113 9.28 -18.45 -0.02
N GLY A 114 9.52 -17.56 -1.00
CA GLY A 114 9.98 -17.90 -2.35
C GLY A 114 8.90 -18.44 -3.30
N ARG A 115 7.64 -18.49 -2.87
CA ARG A 115 6.52 -18.93 -3.73
C ARG A 115 5.62 -17.76 -4.07
N THR A 116 5.25 -17.61 -5.33
CA THR A 116 4.27 -16.62 -5.76
C THR A 116 2.89 -17.03 -5.27
N VAL A 117 2.30 -16.21 -4.39
CA VAL A 117 0.97 -16.43 -3.80
C VAL A 117 -0.11 -15.55 -4.42
N LEU A 118 0.30 -14.48 -5.12
CA LEU A 118 -0.60 -13.62 -5.90
C LEU A 118 0.15 -13.15 -7.14
N GLN A 119 -0.51 -13.22 -8.29
CA GLN A 119 -0.01 -12.64 -9.54
C GLN A 119 -1.19 -12.07 -10.33
N LEU A 120 -1.21 -10.76 -10.45
CA LEU A 120 -2.28 -10.00 -11.11
C LEU A 120 -1.61 -9.10 -12.17
N PRO A 121 -1.75 -9.38 -13.46
CA PRO A 121 -1.22 -8.53 -14.53
C PRO A 121 -1.98 -7.20 -14.57
N ALA A 122 -1.35 -6.14 -15.05
CA ALA A 122 -2.02 -4.88 -15.30
C ALA A 122 -3.18 -5.08 -16.29
N GLN A 123 -4.30 -4.40 -16.04
CA GLN A 123 -5.47 -4.32 -16.89
C GLN A 123 -5.59 -2.89 -17.44
N ASP A 124 -6.40 -2.70 -18.46
CA ASP A 124 -6.77 -1.35 -18.87
C ASP A 124 -7.69 -0.68 -17.82
N THR A 125 -7.83 0.63 -17.90
CA THR A 125 -8.64 1.43 -16.97
C THR A 125 -10.12 1.57 -17.40
N SER A 126 -10.56 0.78 -18.35
CA SER A 126 -11.99 0.68 -18.73
C SER A 126 -12.78 -0.09 -17.66
N ASP A 127 -14.09 0.05 -17.71
CA ASP A 127 -15.01 -0.71 -16.85
C ASP A 127 -14.80 -2.23 -17.01
N ASP A 128 -14.51 -2.69 -18.21
CA ASP A 128 -14.18 -4.09 -18.47
C ASP A 128 -12.86 -4.51 -17.82
N GLY A 129 -11.82 -3.67 -17.89
CA GLY A 129 -10.55 -3.93 -17.21
C GLY A 129 -10.72 -3.96 -15.70
N PHE A 130 -11.53 -3.07 -15.16
CA PHE A 130 -11.88 -3.05 -13.74
C PHE A 130 -12.64 -4.33 -13.34
N ALA A 131 -13.65 -4.71 -14.11
CA ALA A 131 -14.44 -5.91 -13.88
C ALA A 131 -13.58 -7.19 -13.95
N ARG A 132 -12.64 -7.27 -14.91
CA ARG A 132 -11.66 -8.38 -15.00
C ARG A 132 -10.81 -8.46 -13.74
N ARG A 133 -10.22 -7.33 -13.29
CA ARG A 133 -9.40 -7.28 -12.07
C ARG A 133 -10.20 -7.74 -10.84
N LEU A 134 -11.42 -7.27 -10.67
CA LEU A 134 -12.28 -7.70 -9.56
C LEU A 134 -12.64 -9.18 -9.64
N SER A 135 -12.90 -9.69 -10.85
CA SER A 135 -13.17 -11.11 -11.08
C SER A 135 -11.99 -12.02 -10.74
N GLU A 136 -10.76 -11.60 -11.10
CA GLU A 136 -9.53 -12.31 -10.74
C GLU A 136 -9.34 -12.44 -9.22
N ILE A 137 -9.75 -11.42 -8.46
CA ILE A 137 -9.59 -11.36 -7.00
C ILE A 137 -10.75 -11.98 -6.25
N LEU A 138 -11.99 -11.71 -6.66
CA LEU A 138 -13.22 -12.09 -5.95
C LEU A 138 -13.85 -13.38 -6.51
N GLY A 139 -13.37 -13.84 -7.65
CA GLY A 139 -13.83 -15.04 -8.32
C GLY A 139 -14.85 -14.79 -9.42
N PRO A 140 -15.10 -15.81 -10.26
CA PRO A 140 -15.91 -15.68 -11.48
C PRO A 140 -17.41 -15.42 -11.21
N VAL A 141 -17.91 -15.73 -10.04
CA VAL A 141 -19.30 -15.44 -9.65
C VAL A 141 -19.53 -13.94 -9.58
N PHE A 142 -18.56 -13.20 -9.07
CA PHE A 142 -18.62 -11.74 -8.98
C PHE A 142 -18.87 -11.10 -10.36
N ALA A 143 -18.14 -11.53 -11.39
CA ALA A 143 -18.27 -10.96 -12.74
C ALA A 143 -19.66 -11.17 -13.34
N ARG A 144 -20.35 -12.26 -12.98
CA ARG A 144 -21.68 -12.58 -13.51
C ARG A 144 -22.82 -11.89 -12.79
N GLU A 145 -22.61 -11.55 -11.53
CA GLU A 145 -23.67 -11.02 -10.65
C GLU A 145 -23.47 -9.54 -10.29
N SER A 146 -22.39 -8.92 -10.81
CA SER A 146 -22.12 -7.50 -10.60
C SER A 146 -22.66 -6.66 -11.75
N VAL A 147 -23.10 -5.45 -11.42
CA VAL A 147 -23.49 -4.40 -12.37
C VAL A 147 -22.63 -3.17 -12.13
N VAL A 148 -22.28 -2.49 -13.22
CA VAL A 148 -21.60 -1.20 -13.12
C VAL A 148 -22.61 -0.16 -12.66
N VAL A 149 -22.29 0.54 -11.57
CA VAL A 149 -23.09 1.67 -11.08
C VAL A 149 -22.25 2.91 -11.23
N ASP A 150 -22.63 3.78 -12.15
CA ASP A 150 -22.08 5.13 -12.27
C ASP A 150 -23.06 6.11 -11.62
N ALA A 151 -22.70 6.62 -10.44
CA ALA A 151 -23.53 7.56 -9.70
C ALA A 151 -22.67 8.65 -9.10
N GLU A 152 -22.81 9.85 -9.62
CA GLU A 152 -22.24 11.06 -9.05
C GLU A 152 -23.24 11.67 -8.06
N LYS A 153 -22.94 11.62 -6.76
CA LYS A 153 -23.74 12.25 -5.73
C LYS A 153 -22.95 13.41 -5.10
N SER A 154 -23.41 14.63 -5.32
CA SER A 154 -22.96 15.78 -4.54
C SER A 154 -23.28 15.54 -3.06
N VAL A 155 -22.25 15.38 -2.24
CA VAL A 155 -22.42 15.17 -0.79
C VAL A 155 -22.50 16.52 -0.11
N SER A 156 -23.72 16.96 0.19
CA SER A 156 -23.93 17.99 1.21
C SER A 156 -23.77 17.33 2.59
N TYR A 157 -22.86 17.81 3.41
CA TYR A 157 -22.68 17.32 4.77
C TYR A 157 -23.91 17.66 5.60
N THR A 158 -24.80 16.69 5.78
CA THR A 158 -25.79 16.74 6.83
C THR A 158 -25.20 16.00 8.04
N HIS A 159 -25.02 16.70 9.15
CA HIS A 159 -24.70 16.08 10.43
C HIS A 159 -25.82 15.11 10.81
N LEU A 160 -25.60 13.82 10.66
CA LEU A 160 -26.42 12.78 11.26
C LEU A 160 -26.06 12.72 12.75
N THR A 161 -26.76 13.48 13.57
CA THR A 161 -26.79 13.25 15.01
C THR A 161 -27.67 12.02 15.26
N LEU A 162 -27.04 10.92 15.66
CA LEU A 162 -27.78 9.76 16.16
C LEU A 162 -28.53 10.21 17.45
N PRO A 163 -29.84 9.96 17.54
CA PRO A 163 -30.59 10.25 18.78
C PRO A 163 -30.06 9.34 19.90
N THR A 164 -29.38 9.92 20.88
CA THR A 164 -29.06 9.24 22.13
C THR A 164 -30.33 9.00 22.88
N LYS A 165 -30.81 7.75 22.93
CA LYS A 165 -31.86 7.37 23.90
C LYS A 165 -31.30 7.53 25.30
N ARG A 166 -31.78 8.55 26.01
CA ARG A 166 -31.65 8.64 27.45
C ARG A 166 -32.60 7.62 28.06
N SER A 167 -32.07 6.55 28.64
CA SER A 167 -32.85 5.68 29.52
C SER A 167 -33.03 6.42 30.86
N VAL A 168 -34.25 6.56 31.29
CA VAL A 168 -34.66 6.97 32.64
C VAL A 168 -34.59 5.73 33.52
#